data_05226b7d057f7035d11121aea38988d9
#
_entry.id   05226b7d057f7035d11121aea38988d9
#
_cell.length_a   1.000
_cell.length_b   1.000
_cell.length_c   1.000
_cell.angle_alpha   90.00
_cell.angle_beta   90.00
_cell.angle_gamma   90.00
#
_symmetry.space_group_name_H-M   'P 1'
#
loop_
_entity.id
_entity.type
_entity.pdbx_description
1 polymer ?
#
loop_
_entity_poly.entity_id
_entity_poly.type
_entity_poly.pdbx_seq_one_letter_code
_entity_poly.pdbx_strand_id
1 'polypeptide(L)'
;MALPREARYTLADALSWEEHDRIELINGVPVMMSPPVRAHQKILTGLFGQLYDYLKGKKCEVYPAPFAVRLFEESGDRPEDVDTLVEPDISVICDPGKLDDIGCKGAPDLIIEILSPSTRRHDRMTKFNLYQRAGVREYWIVDPDVKDAQSFLLEEGRYSASGYAAAGETMKVNVLEDCALDFSLVFPE
;
A
#
# COMPACT_ATOMS: atom_id res chain seq x y z
N MET A 1 23.15 -7.30 -31.34
CA MET A 1 23.72 -7.64 -30.04
C MET A 1 22.59 -7.47 -29.02
N ALA A 2 22.03 -8.57 -28.50
CA ALA A 2 20.96 -8.47 -27.50
C ALA A 2 21.58 -7.98 -26.19
N LEU A 3 20.99 -6.94 -25.58
CA LEU A 3 21.34 -6.52 -24.24
C LEU A 3 21.13 -7.71 -23.29
N PRO A 4 22.01 -7.92 -22.27
CA PRO A 4 21.77 -8.95 -21.29
C PRO A 4 20.40 -8.72 -20.67
N ARG A 5 19.56 -9.77 -20.59
CA ARG A 5 18.32 -9.73 -19.80
C ARG A 5 18.73 -9.42 -18.37
N GLU A 6 18.25 -8.29 -17.84
CA GLU A 6 18.36 -8.02 -16.42
C GLU A 6 17.76 -9.19 -15.66
N ALA A 7 18.44 -9.67 -14.64
CA ALA A 7 17.93 -10.74 -13.78
C ALA A 7 16.57 -10.31 -13.23
N ARG A 8 15.54 -11.12 -13.42
CA ARG A 8 14.22 -10.90 -12.82
C ARG A 8 14.06 -11.86 -11.67
N TYR A 9 13.59 -11.33 -10.56
CA TYR A 9 13.36 -12.08 -9.34
C TYR A 9 11.87 -12.35 -9.14
N THR A 10 11.58 -13.38 -8.35
CA THR A 10 10.22 -13.85 -8.04
C THR A 10 10.01 -13.87 -6.53
N LEU A 11 8.79 -14.19 -6.10
CA LEU A 11 8.49 -14.41 -4.68
C LEU A 11 9.37 -15.55 -4.11
N ALA A 12 9.64 -16.60 -4.89
CA ALA A 12 10.52 -17.68 -4.45
C ALA A 12 11.94 -17.20 -4.12
N ASP A 13 12.46 -16.25 -4.90
CA ASP A 13 13.74 -15.61 -4.62
C ASP A 13 13.64 -14.73 -3.36
N ALA A 14 12.60 -13.89 -3.28
CA ALA A 14 12.37 -12.98 -2.16
C ALA A 14 12.24 -13.71 -0.81
N LEU A 15 11.60 -14.86 -0.78
CA LEU A 15 11.50 -15.71 0.43
C LEU A 15 12.85 -16.29 0.87
N SER A 16 13.88 -16.27 0.03
CA SER A 16 15.23 -16.71 0.35
C SER A 16 16.14 -15.59 0.85
N TRP A 17 15.72 -14.33 0.77
CA TRP A 17 16.51 -13.18 1.22
C TRP A 17 16.55 -13.10 2.76
N GLU A 18 17.56 -12.40 3.29
CA GLU A 18 17.68 -12.26 4.73
C GLU A 18 16.53 -11.40 5.29
N GLU A 19 15.98 -11.76 6.45
CA GLU A 19 14.84 -11.08 7.10
C GLU A 19 15.09 -9.57 7.36
N HIS A 20 16.30 -9.09 7.24
CA HIS A 20 16.66 -7.69 7.47
C HIS A 20 16.60 -6.83 6.21
N ASP A 21 16.49 -7.45 5.04
CA ASP A 21 16.44 -6.73 3.77
C ASP A 21 14.97 -6.34 3.47
N ARG A 22 14.62 -5.09 3.78
CA ARG A 22 13.33 -4.53 3.37
C ARG A 22 13.37 -4.23 1.88
N ILE A 23 12.84 -5.15 1.08
CA ILE A 23 12.88 -5.09 -0.39
C ILE A 23 11.48 -5.34 -0.93
N GLU A 24 10.97 -4.39 -1.72
CA GLU A 24 9.82 -4.62 -2.59
C GLU A 24 10.29 -5.22 -3.91
N LEU A 25 9.45 -6.02 -4.54
CA LEU A 25 9.68 -6.58 -5.86
C LEU A 25 8.62 -6.03 -6.81
N ILE A 26 9.04 -5.30 -7.86
CA ILE A 26 8.11 -4.70 -8.82
C ILE A 26 8.44 -5.18 -10.22
N ASN A 27 7.57 -6.00 -10.81
CA ASN A 27 7.77 -6.65 -12.10
C ASN A 27 9.15 -7.36 -12.18
N GLY A 28 9.52 -8.07 -11.13
CA GLY A 28 10.79 -8.79 -11.02
C GLY A 28 12.03 -7.93 -10.72
N VAL A 29 11.86 -6.64 -10.44
CA VAL A 29 12.96 -5.72 -10.10
C VAL A 29 12.93 -5.41 -8.60
N PRO A 30 14.01 -5.70 -7.83
CA PRO A 30 14.07 -5.39 -6.41
C PRO A 30 14.24 -3.89 -6.18
N VAL A 31 13.49 -3.35 -5.24
CA VAL A 31 13.51 -1.96 -4.81
C VAL A 31 13.78 -1.92 -3.31
N MET A 32 14.95 -1.38 -2.94
CA MET A 32 15.33 -1.24 -1.52
C MET A 32 14.46 -0.19 -0.83
N MET A 33 13.94 -0.53 0.35
CA MET A 33 13.17 0.37 1.20
C MET A 33 14.05 0.99 2.28
N SER A 34 13.89 2.29 2.51
CA SER A 34 14.56 2.98 3.62
C SER A 34 13.79 2.78 4.94
N PRO A 35 14.49 2.71 6.09
CA PRO A 35 13.81 2.71 7.38
C PRO A 35 12.94 3.97 7.56
N PRO A 36 11.72 3.84 8.09
CA PRO A 36 10.83 4.97 8.29
C PRO A 36 11.33 5.89 9.41
N VAL A 37 11.13 7.20 9.24
CA VAL A 37 11.42 8.21 10.26
C VAL A 37 10.27 8.37 11.25
N ARG A 38 10.52 8.97 12.43
CA ARG A 38 9.53 9.16 13.50
C ARG A 38 8.24 9.85 13.02
N ALA A 39 8.34 10.88 12.17
CA ALA A 39 7.17 11.59 11.65
C ALA A 39 6.27 10.68 10.82
N HIS A 40 6.85 9.86 9.95
CA HIS A 40 6.16 8.84 9.17
C HIS A 40 5.41 7.85 10.09
N GLN A 41 6.10 7.31 11.10
CA GLN A 41 5.50 6.36 12.05
C GLN A 41 4.36 6.97 12.86
N LYS A 42 4.43 8.27 13.22
CA LYS A 42 3.34 8.95 13.91
C LYS A 42 2.09 9.03 13.04
N ILE A 43 2.26 9.39 11.76
CA ILE A 43 1.16 9.46 10.78
C ILE A 43 0.55 8.08 10.58
N LEU A 44 1.40 7.06 10.34
CA LEU A 44 0.96 5.67 10.20
C LEU A 44 0.12 5.23 11.40
N THR A 45 0.62 5.43 12.62
CA THR A 45 -0.08 5.05 13.84
C THR A 45 -1.44 5.76 13.98
N GLY A 46 -1.51 7.06 13.63
CA GLY A 46 -2.74 7.85 13.69
C GLY A 46 -3.82 7.38 12.71
N LEU A 47 -3.43 7.07 11.47
CA LEU A 47 -4.34 6.56 10.44
C LEU A 47 -4.74 5.11 10.70
N PHE A 48 -3.76 4.25 11.01
CA PHE A 48 -3.99 2.85 11.32
C PHE A 48 -4.92 2.69 12.54
N GLY A 49 -4.69 3.45 13.61
CA GLY A 49 -5.52 3.37 14.81
C GLY A 49 -6.99 3.69 14.54
N GLN A 50 -7.29 4.72 13.74
CA GLN A 50 -8.65 5.06 13.36
C GLN A 50 -9.31 3.97 12.50
N LEU A 51 -8.59 3.42 11.51
CA LEU A 51 -9.07 2.31 10.68
C LEU A 51 -9.31 1.05 11.52
N TYR A 52 -8.37 0.72 12.41
CA TYR A 52 -8.47 -0.44 13.28
C TYR A 52 -9.69 -0.34 14.21
N ASP A 53 -9.89 0.81 14.83
CA ASP A 53 -11.06 1.04 15.71
C ASP A 53 -12.37 0.98 14.93
N TYR A 54 -12.43 1.54 13.73
CA TYR A 54 -13.60 1.48 12.87
C TYR A 54 -13.91 0.05 12.40
N LEU A 55 -12.89 -0.76 12.09
CA LEU A 55 -13.05 -2.11 11.52
C LEU A 55 -13.30 -3.20 12.58
N LYS A 56 -13.18 -2.89 13.86
CA LYS A 56 -13.47 -3.86 14.93
C LYS A 56 -14.85 -4.52 14.77
N GLY A 57 -14.86 -5.85 14.68
CA GLY A 57 -16.07 -6.63 14.52
C GLY A 57 -16.74 -6.53 13.14
N LYS A 58 -16.07 -5.93 12.16
CA LYS A 58 -16.50 -5.89 10.76
C LYS A 58 -15.76 -6.95 9.93
N LYS A 59 -16.18 -7.10 8.67
CA LYS A 59 -15.63 -8.08 7.74
C LYS A 59 -14.21 -7.75 7.27
N CYS A 60 -13.92 -6.46 7.07
CA CYS A 60 -12.63 -6.03 6.55
C CYS A 60 -11.57 -5.99 7.65
N GLU A 61 -10.33 -6.27 7.28
CA GLU A 61 -9.17 -6.24 8.16
C GLU A 61 -8.18 -5.17 7.68
N VAL A 62 -7.45 -4.55 8.62
CA VAL A 62 -6.41 -3.54 8.33
C VAL A 62 -5.06 -4.02 8.84
N TYR A 63 -4.04 -3.85 8.00
CA TYR A 63 -2.67 -4.25 8.29
C TYR A 63 -1.71 -3.08 8.02
N PRO A 64 -0.83 -2.74 8.98
CA PRO A 64 0.27 -1.81 8.77
C PRO A 64 1.49 -2.55 8.23
N ALA A 65 2.41 -1.84 7.57
CA ALA A 65 3.72 -2.38 7.21
C ALA A 65 4.52 -2.84 8.45
N PRO A 66 5.33 -3.94 8.35
CA PRO A 66 5.52 -4.76 7.16
C PRO A 66 4.36 -5.75 6.96
N PHE A 67 3.71 -5.72 5.83
CA PHE A 67 2.66 -6.65 5.44
C PHE A 67 2.74 -6.87 3.92
N ALA A 68 3.05 -8.10 3.52
CA ALA A 68 3.29 -8.44 2.13
C ALA A 68 2.00 -8.45 1.30
N VAL A 69 2.02 -7.76 0.16
CA VAL A 69 0.93 -7.74 -0.82
C VAL A 69 1.47 -8.21 -2.18
N ARG A 70 0.98 -9.33 -2.64
CA ARG A 70 1.33 -9.97 -3.91
C ARG A 70 0.30 -9.59 -4.95
N LEU A 71 0.49 -8.42 -5.57
CA LEU A 71 -0.55 -7.67 -6.30
C LEU A 71 -1.23 -8.42 -7.44
N PHE A 72 -0.49 -9.28 -8.14
CA PHE A 72 -1.00 -9.99 -9.33
C PHE A 72 -1.06 -11.51 -9.14
N GLU A 73 -0.87 -12.00 -7.91
CA GLU A 73 -0.99 -13.42 -7.63
C GLU A 73 -2.44 -13.89 -7.81
N GLU A 74 -2.62 -14.92 -8.64
CA GLU A 74 -3.88 -15.57 -8.87
C GLU A 74 -3.94 -16.94 -8.17
N SER A 75 -5.14 -17.53 -8.12
CA SER A 75 -5.34 -18.85 -7.53
C SER A 75 -4.62 -19.91 -8.36
N GLY A 76 -3.67 -20.60 -7.75
CA GLY A 76 -2.88 -21.67 -8.38
C GLY A 76 -1.49 -21.24 -8.83
N ASP A 77 -1.15 -19.96 -8.73
CA ASP A 77 0.21 -19.48 -8.95
C ASP A 77 1.16 -20.08 -7.91
N ARG A 78 2.35 -20.39 -8.36
CA ARG A 78 3.47 -20.82 -7.49
C ARG A 78 4.33 -19.59 -7.17
N PRO A 79 5.14 -19.63 -6.12
CA PRO A 79 6.05 -18.53 -5.79
C PRO A 79 6.96 -18.08 -6.95
N GLU A 80 7.30 -18.98 -7.88
CA GLU A 80 8.11 -18.69 -9.06
C GLU A 80 7.35 -17.89 -10.13
N ASP A 81 6.02 -17.88 -10.07
CA ASP A 81 5.16 -17.20 -11.02
C ASP A 81 4.82 -15.76 -10.58
N VAL A 82 5.10 -15.41 -9.31
CA VAL A 82 4.81 -14.10 -8.70
C VAL A 82 6.04 -13.19 -8.75
N ASP A 83 5.98 -12.12 -9.51
CA ASP A 83 7.09 -11.18 -9.73
C ASP A 83 6.85 -9.78 -9.12
N THR A 84 5.75 -9.60 -8.38
CA THR A 84 5.38 -8.31 -7.80
C THR A 84 4.88 -8.47 -6.37
N LEU A 85 5.72 -8.03 -5.44
CA LEU A 85 5.52 -8.04 -3.98
C LEU A 85 5.80 -6.65 -3.44
N VAL A 86 4.84 -6.04 -2.76
CA VAL A 86 4.98 -4.71 -2.14
C VAL A 86 4.60 -4.77 -0.66
N GLU A 87 5.08 -3.79 0.12
CA GLU A 87 4.72 -3.59 1.54
C GLU A 87 4.15 -2.19 1.73
N PRO A 88 2.87 -1.94 1.38
CA PRO A 88 2.25 -0.65 1.58
C PRO A 88 2.23 -0.26 3.07
N ASP A 89 2.29 1.02 3.36
CA ASP A 89 2.25 1.50 4.75
C ASP A 89 0.99 1.05 5.49
N ILE A 90 -0.18 1.10 4.84
CA ILE A 90 -1.43 0.54 5.35
C ILE A 90 -2.20 -0.14 4.22
N SER A 91 -2.71 -1.34 4.49
CA SER A 91 -3.58 -2.11 3.59
C SER A 91 -4.86 -2.50 4.28
N VAL A 92 -6.01 -2.34 3.60
CA VAL A 92 -7.31 -2.85 4.05
C VAL A 92 -7.82 -3.91 3.08
N ILE A 93 -8.19 -5.06 3.61
CA ILE A 93 -8.65 -6.21 2.85
C ILE A 93 -10.04 -6.62 3.33
N CYS A 94 -11.02 -6.66 2.44
CA CYS A 94 -12.41 -7.00 2.74
C CYS A 94 -12.81 -8.42 2.30
N ASP A 95 -11.94 -9.10 1.56
CA ASP A 95 -12.11 -10.49 1.19
C ASP A 95 -11.12 -11.37 1.96
N PRO A 96 -11.59 -12.12 2.99
CA PRO A 96 -10.71 -13.00 3.76
C PRO A 96 -10.05 -14.11 2.91
N GLY A 97 -10.62 -14.44 1.77
CA GLY A 97 -10.04 -15.41 0.83
C GLY A 97 -8.71 -14.96 0.19
N LYS A 98 -8.39 -13.66 0.31
CA LYS A 98 -7.11 -13.10 -0.13
C LYS A 98 -6.01 -13.19 0.94
N LEU A 99 -6.34 -13.56 2.16
CA LEU A 99 -5.39 -13.60 3.28
C LEU A 99 -4.81 -15.00 3.48
N ASP A 100 -3.49 -15.07 3.68
CA ASP A 100 -2.78 -16.28 4.10
C ASP A 100 -1.62 -15.92 5.05
N ASP A 101 -0.81 -16.93 5.44
CA ASP A 101 0.31 -16.74 6.38
C ASP A 101 1.41 -15.82 5.85
N ILE A 102 1.50 -15.59 4.54
CA ILE A 102 2.50 -14.69 3.93
C ILE A 102 1.97 -13.25 3.86
N GLY A 103 0.65 -13.06 3.70
CA GLY A 103 0.02 -11.74 3.58
C GLY A 103 -1.21 -11.74 2.67
N CYS A 104 -1.32 -10.77 1.75
CA CYS A 104 -2.46 -10.61 0.85
C CYS A 104 -2.13 -11.09 -0.57
N LYS A 105 -3.03 -11.91 -1.15
CA LYS A 105 -3.03 -12.32 -2.57
C LYS A 105 -3.89 -11.36 -3.38
N GLY A 106 -3.32 -10.82 -4.46
CA GLY A 106 -4.00 -9.84 -5.29
C GLY A 106 -4.15 -8.47 -4.63
N ALA A 107 -4.98 -7.61 -5.21
CA ALA A 107 -5.14 -6.23 -4.79
C ALA A 107 -5.96 -6.10 -3.51
N PRO A 108 -5.49 -5.34 -2.48
CA PRO A 108 -6.30 -4.84 -1.37
C PRO A 108 -7.46 -3.95 -1.82
N ASP A 109 -8.44 -3.71 -0.95
CA ASP A 109 -9.52 -2.76 -1.19
C ASP A 109 -9.06 -1.31 -1.05
N LEU A 110 -8.20 -1.03 -0.06
CA LEU A 110 -7.56 0.27 0.16
C LEU A 110 -6.07 0.09 0.41
N ILE A 111 -5.26 0.95 -0.19
CA ILE A 111 -3.85 1.16 0.15
C ILE A 111 -3.63 2.62 0.52
N ILE A 112 -2.88 2.87 1.59
CA ILE A 112 -2.39 4.20 1.97
C ILE A 112 -0.87 4.17 1.98
N GLU A 113 -0.24 5.10 1.27
CA GLU A 113 1.21 5.35 1.29
C GLU A 113 1.51 6.73 1.88
N ILE A 114 2.42 6.76 2.83
CA ILE A 114 2.89 7.97 3.49
C ILE A 114 4.22 8.36 2.88
N LEU A 115 4.26 9.48 2.18
CA LEU A 115 5.44 9.89 1.43
C LEU A 115 6.66 10.11 2.33
N SER A 116 7.80 9.71 1.82
CA SER A 116 9.11 10.10 2.35
C SER A 116 9.91 10.83 1.26
N PRO A 117 10.96 11.59 1.60
CA PRO A 117 11.80 12.24 0.59
C PRO A 117 12.37 11.28 -0.45
N SER A 118 12.68 10.03 -0.04
CA SER A 118 13.24 9.01 -0.92
C SER A 118 12.21 8.31 -1.80
N THR A 119 10.94 8.19 -1.36
CA THR A 119 9.90 7.43 -2.06
C THR A 119 8.90 8.30 -2.82
N ARG A 120 8.85 9.61 -2.56
CA ARG A 120 7.85 10.54 -3.11
C ARG A 120 7.55 10.37 -4.60
N ARG A 121 8.60 10.32 -5.44
CA ARG A 121 8.41 10.13 -6.88
C ARG A 121 7.92 8.71 -7.20
N HIS A 122 8.42 7.73 -6.48
CA HIS A 122 8.08 6.32 -6.67
C HIS A 122 6.59 6.10 -6.34
N ASP A 123 6.11 6.59 -5.19
CA ASP A 123 4.72 6.43 -4.75
C ASP A 123 3.74 7.19 -5.66
N ARG A 124 4.10 8.43 -6.06
CA ARG A 124 3.24 9.25 -6.93
C ARG A 124 3.17 8.79 -8.39
N MET A 125 4.13 8.03 -8.87
CA MET A 125 4.19 7.61 -10.28
C MET A 125 4.19 6.10 -10.44
N THR A 126 5.18 5.40 -9.87
CA THR A 126 5.35 3.97 -10.08
C THR A 126 4.26 3.18 -9.37
N LYS A 127 4.09 3.39 -8.05
CA LYS A 127 3.07 2.71 -7.25
C LYS A 127 1.66 3.13 -7.64
N PHE A 128 1.43 4.40 -7.98
CA PHE A 128 0.14 4.86 -8.50
C PHE A 128 -0.31 4.05 -9.71
N ASN A 129 0.54 3.92 -10.73
CA ASN A 129 0.23 3.12 -11.92
C ASN A 129 0.17 1.61 -11.63
N LEU A 130 1.00 1.14 -10.71
CA LEU A 130 1.04 -0.26 -10.30
C LEU A 130 -0.27 -0.67 -9.62
N TYR A 131 -0.72 0.10 -8.63
CA TYR A 131 -1.95 -0.15 -7.88
C TYR A 131 -3.21 0.01 -8.75
N GLN A 132 -3.22 1.00 -9.65
CA GLN A 132 -4.27 1.14 -10.65
C GLN A 132 -4.39 -0.11 -11.53
N ARG A 133 -3.27 -0.58 -12.06
CA ARG A 133 -3.23 -1.76 -12.93
C ARG A 133 -3.60 -3.05 -12.19
N ALA A 134 -3.21 -3.16 -10.92
CA ALA A 134 -3.53 -4.29 -10.06
C ALA A 134 -5.02 -4.33 -9.65
N GLY A 135 -5.74 -3.21 -9.75
CA GLY A 135 -7.14 -3.15 -9.37
C GLY A 135 -7.39 -2.80 -7.90
N VAL A 136 -6.44 -2.12 -7.24
CA VAL A 136 -6.66 -1.55 -5.90
C VAL A 136 -7.78 -0.52 -5.99
N ARG A 137 -8.88 -0.74 -5.25
CA ARG A 137 -10.12 0.04 -5.41
C ARG A 137 -9.97 1.49 -4.97
N GLU A 138 -9.22 1.75 -3.90
CA GLU A 138 -8.94 3.09 -3.40
C GLU A 138 -7.46 3.22 -3.01
N TYR A 139 -6.82 4.29 -3.44
CA TYR A 139 -5.42 4.59 -3.14
C TYR A 139 -5.27 5.97 -2.53
N TRP A 140 -4.58 6.07 -1.41
CA TRP A 140 -4.31 7.32 -0.72
C TRP A 140 -2.82 7.63 -0.71
N ILE A 141 -2.51 8.90 -0.95
CA ILE A 141 -1.17 9.47 -0.81
C ILE A 141 -1.23 10.51 0.32
N VAL A 142 -0.46 10.28 1.38
CA VAL A 142 -0.36 11.19 2.52
C VAL A 142 1.00 11.86 2.50
N ASP A 143 1.03 13.19 2.49
CA ASP A 143 2.25 13.99 2.37
C ASP A 143 2.58 14.69 3.69
N PRO A 144 3.62 14.23 4.44
CA PRO A 144 4.01 14.82 5.72
C PRO A 144 4.52 16.25 5.61
N ASP A 145 5.12 16.63 4.46
CA ASP A 145 5.77 17.93 4.30
C ASP A 145 4.76 19.07 4.13
N VAL A 146 3.68 18.80 3.36
CA VAL A 146 2.58 19.77 3.15
C VAL A 146 1.40 19.51 4.08
N LYS A 147 1.45 18.42 4.86
CA LYS A 147 0.43 18.01 5.82
C LYS A 147 -0.95 17.85 5.18
N ASP A 148 -1.00 17.10 4.08
CA ASP A 148 -2.24 16.78 3.37
C ASP A 148 -2.34 15.29 3.00
N ALA A 149 -3.53 14.90 2.58
CA ALA A 149 -3.82 13.61 2.00
C ALA A 149 -4.69 13.75 0.76
N GLN A 150 -4.43 12.92 -0.24
CA GLN A 150 -5.18 12.82 -1.48
C GLN A 150 -5.67 11.38 -1.65
N SER A 151 -6.92 11.21 -2.03
CA SER A 151 -7.48 9.90 -2.36
C SER A 151 -7.85 9.79 -3.83
N PHE A 152 -7.71 8.58 -4.34
CA PHE A 152 -8.01 8.21 -5.72
C PHE A 152 -8.87 6.95 -5.70
N LEU A 153 -10.00 6.98 -6.41
CA LEU A 153 -10.91 5.86 -6.55
C LEU A 153 -10.77 5.24 -7.95
N LEU A 154 -10.74 3.91 -8.01
CA LEU A 154 -10.66 3.18 -9.26
C LEU A 154 -12.03 3.10 -9.92
N GLU A 155 -12.20 3.77 -11.04
CA GLU A 155 -13.41 3.78 -11.85
C GLU A 155 -13.06 3.41 -13.29
N GLU A 156 -13.72 2.42 -13.86
CA GLU A 156 -13.48 1.92 -15.23
C GLU A 156 -11.98 1.62 -15.53
N GLY A 157 -11.25 1.10 -14.53
CA GLY A 157 -9.83 0.75 -14.64
C GLY A 157 -8.85 1.93 -14.55
N ARG A 158 -9.31 3.12 -14.15
CA ARG A 158 -8.48 4.31 -13.97
C ARG A 158 -8.73 4.98 -12.62
N TYR A 159 -7.68 5.53 -12.03
CA TYR A 159 -7.81 6.36 -10.86
C TYR A 159 -8.32 7.76 -11.20
N SER A 160 -9.39 8.18 -10.52
CA SER A 160 -9.87 9.55 -10.47
C SER A 160 -9.70 10.11 -9.06
N ALA A 161 -9.36 11.40 -8.94
CA ALA A 161 -9.27 12.04 -7.62
C ALA A 161 -10.65 12.04 -6.97
N SER A 162 -10.75 11.50 -5.75
CA SER A 162 -12.00 11.30 -5.02
C SER A 162 -12.08 12.08 -3.71
N GLY A 163 -10.96 12.57 -3.18
CA GLY A 163 -10.91 13.34 -1.95
C GLY A 163 -9.59 14.05 -1.72
N TYR A 164 -9.65 15.04 -0.84
CA TYR A 164 -8.52 15.79 -0.32
C TYR A 164 -8.81 16.23 1.11
N ALA A 165 -7.82 16.14 1.98
CA ALA A 165 -7.89 16.72 3.33
C ALA A 165 -6.53 17.29 3.74
N ALA A 166 -6.54 18.49 4.28
CA ALA A 166 -5.42 19.09 4.99
C ALA A 166 -5.45 18.73 6.48
N ALA A 167 -4.40 19.10 7.21
CA ALA A 167 -4.36 18.95 8.66
C ALA A 167 -5.58 19.64 9.30
N GLY A 168 -6.29 18.93 10.18
CA GLY A 168 -7.50 19.42 10.86
C GLY A 168 -8.80 19.16 10.13
N GLU A 169 -8.77 18.53 8.97
CA GLU A 169 -9.95 18.15 8.19
C GLU A 169 -10.22 16.64 8.30
N THR A 170 -11.37 16.20 7.79
CA THR A 170 -11.74 14.80 7.67
C THR A 170 -11.84 14.39 6.20
N MET A 171 -11.50 13.14 5.87
CA MET A 171 -11.68 12.59 4.53
C MET A 171 -12.40 11.25 4.59
N LYS A 172 -13.41 11.09 3.73
CA LYS A 172 -14.17 9.84 3.61
C LYS A 172 -13.31 8.75 2.97
N VAL A 173 -13.41 7.53 3.52
CA VAL A 173 -12.91 6.32 2.88
C VAL A 173 -14.02 5.74 2.00
N ASN A 174 -13.87 5.81 0.68
CA ASN A 174 -14.98 5.50 -0.24
C ASN A 174 -15.32 4.00 -0.29
N VAL A 175 -14.33 3.13 -0.11
CA VAL A 175 -14.53 1.66 -0.10
C VAL A 175 -15.08 1.11 1.22
N LEU A 176 -15.19 1.95 2.26
CA LEU A 176 -15.75 1.60 3.56
C LEU A 176 -16.99 2.46 3.84
N GLU A 177 -18.13 1.81 4.12
CA GLU A 177 -19.37 2.49 4.43
C GLU A 177 -19.24 3.31 5.72
N ASP A 178 -19.65 4.59 5.68
CA ASP A 178 -19.63 5.51 6.83
C ASP A 178 -18.28 5.68 7.54
N CYS A 179 -17.16 5.36 6.88
CA CYS A 179 -15.82 5.58 7.40
C CYS A 179 -15.26 6.93 6.93
N ALA A 180 -14.78 7.72 7.87
CA ALA A 180 -14.00 8.93 7.59
C ALA A 180 -12.80 8.99 8.56
N LEU A 181 -11.65 9.43 8.06
CA LEU A 181 -10.45 9.61 8.88
C LEU A 181 -10.26 11.09 9.21
N ASP A 182 -10.00 11.36 10.48
CA ASP A 182 -9.75 12.70 11.02
C ASP A 182 -8.24 12.99 11.03
N PHE A 183 -7.83 14.02 10.31
CA PHE A 183 -6.44 14.46 10.19
C PHE A 183 -6.01 15.48 11.26
N SER A 184 -6.89 15.82 12.21
CA SER A 184 -6.55 16.76 13.29
C SER A 184 -5.44 16.27 14.21
N LEU A 185 -5.30 14.94 14.37
CA LEU A 185 -4.33 14.30 15.25
C LEU A 185 -3.27 13.46 14.50
N VAL A 186 -3.32 13.45 13.17
CA VAL A 186 -2.47 12.58 12.35
C VAL A 186 -1.08 13.18 12.15
N PHE A 187 -1.02 14.46 11.77
CA PHE A 187 0.26 15.10 11.48
C PHE A 187 0.98 15.55 12.76
N PRO A 188 2.32 15.42 12.83
CA PRO A 188 3.09 15.99 13.94
C PRO A 188 3.04 17.52 13.91
N GLU A 189 3.11 18.12 15.11
CA GLU A 189 3.30 19.56 15.29
C GLU A 189 4.63 20.06 14.71
#